data_f0900fbf3f4137355a90379782024750
#
_entry.id   f0900fbf3f4137355a90379782024750
#
_cell.length_a   1.000
_cell.length_b   1.000
_cell.length_c   1.000
_cell.angle_alpha   90.00
_cell.angle_beta   90.00
_cell.angle_gamma   90.00
#
_symmetry.space_group_name_H-M   'P 1'
#
loop_
_entity.id
_entity.type
_entity.pdbx_description
1 polymer ?
#
loop_
_entity_poly.entity_id
_entity_poly.type
_entity_poly.pdbx_seq_one_letter_code
_entity_poly.pdbx_strand_id
1 'polypeptide(L)'
;MDFSAYQNLWVFIETDDGKAASVGLELLHPGVELAHQLGQKAVAVILGKDNTEAEKAAIAYGADQVISVEDPAYEYYNTEAYTYGMTKLVEKYQPSILMIGATIIGRDFGPRLSCRLKTGLTADCTSLAVDAETGIMGWTRPAFGGNLMATIMCENTRPQMGTVRPGVFKKTAPDNTRTAEVIKESIPVPADVIRTTLIESIREAAAEMVKLEDAEIIVSGGRGLGKAENFSYIRDLADALGGAVGASRAAVDAGWIPHVHQVGQTGKTVAPKLYIACGISGAIQHQAGMSGSDCIVAINKDPDAPIFSIADYGIVGDLFQVLPVMTAEVKKLKS
;
A
#
# COMPACT_ATOMS: atom_id res chain seq x y z
N MET A 1 24.51 21.95 -6.93
CA MET A 1 24.96 21.26 -5.69
C MET A 1 25.63 19.96 -6.10
N ASP A 2 26.67 19.56 -5.42
CA ASP A 2 27.30 18.25 -5.68
C ASP A 2 26.57 17.18 -4.85
N PHE A 3 26.01 16.19 -5.53
CA PHE A 3 25.32 15.06 -4.93
C PHE A 3 26.04 13.73 -5.16
N SER A 4 27.29 13.75 -5.56
CA SER A 4 28.09 12.56 -5.86
C SER A 4 28.22 11.59 -4.66
N ALA A 5 28.12 12.11 -3.44
CA ALA A 5 28.11 11.29 -2.22
C ALA A 5 26.80 10.52 -2.01
N TYR A 6 25.70 10.98 -2.63
CA TYR A 6 24.40 10.34 -2.47
C TYR A 6 24.23 9.22 -3.49
N GLN A 7 24.17 7.98 -2.99
CA GLN A 7 24.09 6.79 -3.82
C GLN A 7 23.06 5.81 -3.28
N ASN A 8 22.63 4.91 -4.14
CA ASN A 8 21.68 3.85 -3.90
C ASN A 8 20.22 4.34 -3.76
N LEU A 9 19.35 3.51 -4.26
CA LEU A 9 17.90 3.65 -4.12
C LEU A 9 17.44 2.81 -2.93
N TRP A 10 16.78 3.47 -1.99
CA TRP A 10 16.23 2.82 -0.82
C TRP A 10 14.74 2.59 -0.95
N VAL A 11 14.31 1.41 -0.51
CA VAL A 11 12.90 1.06 -0.31
C VAL A 11 12.68 0.82 1.17
N PHE A 12 11.84 1.63 1.80
CA PHE A 12 11.42 1.40 3.17
C PHE A 12 10.46 0.22 3.22
N ILE A 13 10.81 -0.81 3.98
CA ILE A 13 9.99 -2.00 4.20
C ILE A 13 9.24 -1.83 5.52
N GLU A 14 7.98 -1.51 5.43
CA GLU A 14 7.07 -1.50 6.57
C GLU A 14 6.88 -2.92 7.09
N THR A 15 6.86 -3.11 8.41
CA THR A 15 6.67 -4.41 9.03
C THR A 15 5.41 -4.45 9.88
N ASP A 16 4.75 -5.59 9.89
CA ASP A 16 3.68 -5.95 10.82
C ASP A 16 4.03 -7.28 11.47
N ASP A 17 4.28 -7.24 12.78
CA ASP A 17 4.68 -8.41 13.57
C ASP A 17 5.93 -9.12 13.03
N GLY A 18 6.95 -8.33 12.66
CA GLY A 18 8.21 -8.82 12.10
C GLY A 18 8.14 -9.28 10.63
N LYS A 19 6.98 -9.24 10.01
CA LYS A 19 6.78 -9.61 8.59
C LYS A 19 6.72 -8.38 7.72
N ALA A 20 7.32 -8.46 6.54
CA ALA A 20 7.26 -7.38 5.56
C ALA A 20 5.83 -7.16 5.06
N ALA A 21 5.37 -5.91 5.08
CA ALA A 21 4.11 -5.52 4.46
C ALA A 21 4.20 -5.61 2.93
N SER A 22 3.08 -5.99 2.29
CA SER A 22 2.99 -6.22 0.85
C SER A 22 3.55 -5.06 0.03
N VAL A 23 3.20 -3.83 0.38
CA VAL A 23 3.60 -2.63 -0.36
C VAL A 23 5.11 -2.45 -0.46
N GLY A 24 5.88 -2.77 0.59
CA GLY A 24 7.34 -2.71 0.53
C GLY A 24 7.91 -3.70 -0.49
N LEU A 25 7.35 -4.91 -0.54
CA LEU A 25 7.73 -5.95 -1.48
C LEU A 25 7.32 -5.61 -2.94
N GLU A 26 6.17 -4.95 -3.12
CA GLU A 26 5.75 -4.41 -4.42
C GLU A 26 6.74 -3.37 -4.95
N LEU A 27 7.22 -2.49 -4.07
CA LEU A 27 8.15 -1.41 -4.41
C LEU A 27 9.58 -1.89 -4.70
N LEU A 28 9.97 -3.05 -4.22
CA LEU A 28 11.27 -3.61 -4.55
C LEU A 28 11.41 -3.89 -6.05
N HIS A 29 10.33 -4.34 -6.72
CA HIS A 29 10.37 -4.60 -8.16
C HIS A 29 10.79 -3.35 -8.97
N PRO A 30 10.03 -2.25 -9.01
CA PRO A 30 10.46 -1.03 -9.71
C PRO A 30 11.72 -0.42 -9.08
N GLY A 31 11.94 -0.58 -7.78
CA GLY A 31 13.13 -0.08 -7.09
C GLY A 31 14.42 -0.71 -7.62
N VAL A 32 14.43 -2.00 -7.86
CA VAL A 32 15.57 -2.72 -8.44
C VAL A 32 15.82 -2.26 -9.88
N GLU A 33 14.78 -2.18 -10.70
CA GLU A 33 14.91 -1.73 -12.08
C GLU A 33 15.48 -0.30 -12.18
N LEU A 34 14.94 0.62 -11.39
CA LEU A 34 15.40 2.02 -11.36
C LEU A 34 16.82 2.16 -10.81
N ALA A 35 17.16 1.41 -9.75
CA ALA A 35 18.51 1.42 -9.19
C ALA A 35 19.54 0.90 -10.22
N HIS A 36 19.22 -0.19 -10.91
CA HIS A 36 20.11 -0.76 -11.93
C HIS A 36 20.27 0.15 -13.15
N GLN A 37 19.23 0.90 -13.55
CA GLN A 37 19.35 1.93 -14.59
C GLN A 37 20.35 3.03 -14.20
N LEU A 38 20.48 3.31 -12.89
CA LEU A 38 21.46 4.27 -12.35
C LEU A 38 22.85 3.66 -12.08
N GLY A 39 23.03 2.35 -12.31
CA GLY A 39 24.23 1.63 -11.88
C GLY A 39 24.41 1.57 -10.35
N GLN A 40 23.31 1.65 -9.60
CA GLN A 40 23.26 1.66 -8.14
C GLN A 40 22.56 0.40 -7.60
N LYS A 41 22.62 0.21 -6.28
CA LYS A 41 21.93 -0.89 -5.58
C LYS A 41 20.53 -0.48 -5.16
N ALA A 42 19.58 -1.43 -5.20
CA ALA A 42 18.32 -1.34 -4.49
C ALA A 42 18.49 -1.86 -3.06
N VAL A 43 18.31 -1.00 -2.08
CA VAL A 43 18.53 -1.30 -0.67
C VAL A 43 17.21 -1.32 0.07
N ALA A 44 16.85 -2.46 0.66
CA ALA A 44 15.72 -2.54 1.58
C ALA A 44 16.13 -2.00 2.96
N VAL A 45 15.33 -1.09 3.53
CA VAL A 45 15.58 -0.53 4.86
C VAL A 45 14.44 -0.94 5.79
N ILE A 46 14.79 -1.59 6.91
CA ILE A 46 13.84 -2.19 7.84
C ILE A 46 14.12 -1.69 9.26
N LEU A 47 13.09 -1.20 9.94
CA LEU A 47 13.13 -0.86 11.36
C LEU A 47 12.10 -1.73 12.09
N GLY A 48 12.51 -2.44 13.14
CA GLY A 48 11.64 -3.32 13.91
C GLY A 48 12.31 -3.86 15.16
N LYS A 49 11.62 -4.73 15.88
CA LYS A 49 12.18 -5.45 17.04
C LYS A 49 12.91 -6.72 16.63
N ASP A 50 12.33 -7.46 15.69
CA ASP A 50 12.89 -8.63 15.04
C ASP A 50 12.55 -8.54 13.55
N ASN A 51 13.55 -8.42 12.73
CA ASN A 51 13.38 -8.21 11.28
C ASN A 51 13.72 -9.46 10.46
N THR A 52 13.98 -10.59 11.10
CA THR A 52 14.50 -11.82 10.44
C THR A 52 13.65 -12.26 9.25
N GLU A 53 12.32 -12.28 9.40
CA GLU A 53 11.42 -12.70 8.33
C GLU A 53 11.30 -11.62 7.23
N ALA A 54 11.27 -10.34 7.62
CA ALA A 54 11.22 -9.23 6.67
C ALA A 54 12.49 -9.12 5.83
N GLU A 55 13.67 -9.39 6.41
CA GLU A 55 14.95 -9.42 5.69
C GLU A 55 14.96 -10.51 4.61
N LYS A 56 14.57 -11.74 4.98
CA LYS A 56 14.45 -12.85 4.04
C LYS A 56 13.50 -12.53 2.89
N ALA A 57 12.33 -11.96 3.24
CA ALA A 57 11.36 -11.55 2.24
C ALA A 57 11.93 -10.48 1.31
N ALA A 58 12.55 -9.42 1.84
CA ALA A 58 13.13 -8.36 1.02
C ALA A 58 14.19 -8.91 0.04
N ILE A 59 15.05 -9.82 0.49
CA ILE A 59 16.06 -10.48 -0.36
C ILE A 59 15.39 -11.32 -1.45
N ALA A 60 14.39 -12.13 -1.09
CA ALA A 60 13.68 -12.98 -2.03
C ALA A 60 12.93 -12.18 -3.10
N TYR A 61 12.48 -10.96 -2.77
CA TYR A 61 11.80 -10.04 -3.71
C TYR A 61 12.76 -9.09 -4.44
N GLY A 62 14.08 -9.27 -4.31
CA GLY A 62 15.05 -8.67 -5.21
C GLY A 62 15.96 -7.63 -4.60
N ALA A 63 15.89 -7.30 -3.32
CA ALA A 63 16.84 -6.37 -2.70
C ALA A 63 18.30 -6.81 -2.94
N ASP A 64 19.15 -5.88 -3.36
CA ASP A 64 20.59 -6.13 -3.55
C ASP A 64 21.36 -6.03 -2.22
N GLN A 65 20.77 -5.33 -1.25
CA GLN A 65 21.31 -5.15 0.09
C GLN A 65 20.17 -4.85 1.07
N VAL A 66 20.33 -5.22 2.32
CA VAL A 66 19.37 -4.89 3.40
C VAL A 66 20.10 -4.09 4.48
N ILE A 67 19.52 -2.98 4.93
CA ILE A 67 19.92 -2.29 6.16
C ILE A 67 18.82 -2.54 7.18
N SER A 68 19.18 -3.15 8.28
CA SER A 68 18.24 -3.60 9.32
C SER A 68 18.61 -3.00 10.67
N VAL A 69 17.65 -2.34 11.29
CA VAL A 69 17.76 -1.78 12.65
C VAL A 69 16.81 -2.53 13.56
N GLU A 70 17.37 -3.18 14.59
CA GLU A 70 16.58 -3.92 15.57
C GLU A 70 16.71 -3.25 16.94
N ASP A 71 15.58 -2.77 17.48
CA ASP A 71 15.49 -2.22 18.83
C ASP A 71 14.03 -2.30 19.32
N PRO A 72 13.76 -2.54 20.61
CA PRO A 72 12.40 -2.56 21.16
C PRO A 72 11.57 -1.29 20.85
N ALA A 73 12.22 -0.14 20.69
CA ALA A 73 11.54 1.12 20.35
C ALA A 73 10.87 1.11 18.97
N TYR A 74 11.22 0.16 18.10
CA TYR A 74 10.64 -0.01 16.76
C TYR A 74 9.63 -1.17 16.68
N GLU A 75 9.30 -1.83 17.80
CA GLU A 75 8.33 -2.94 17.84
C GLU A 75 6.96 -2.52 17.31
N TYR A 76 6.50 -1.36 17.73
CA TYR A 76 5.28 -0.74 17.22
C TYR A 76 5.61 0.56 16.51
N TYR A 77 4.88 0.85 15.44
CA TYR A 77 5.08 2.11 14.75
C TYR A 77 4.88 3.30 15.69
N ASN A 78 5.90 4.11 15.79
CA ASN A 78 5.89 5.41 16.43
C ASN A 78 6.60 6.39 15.51
N THR A 79 5.89 7.44 15.08
CA THR A 79 6.40 8.38 14.08
C THR A 79 7.69 9.08 14.52
N GLU A 80 7.86 9.29 15.83
CA GLU A 80 9.06 9.95 16.40
C GLU A 80 10.27 9.01 16.36
N ALA A 81 10.09 7.76 16.80
CA ALA A 81 11.14 6.74 16.77
C ALA A 81 11.60 6.45 15.32
N TYR A 82 10.65 6.17 14.43
CA TYR A 82 10.94 5.84 13.03
C TYR A 82 11.61 7.00 12.30
N THR A 83 11.14 8.25 12.53
CA THR A 83 11.78 9.43 11.96
C THR A 83 13.20 9.61 12.50
N TYR A 84 13.43 9.36 13.79
CA TYR A 84 14.76 9.43 14.38
C TYR A 84 15.72 8.42 13.76
N GLY A 85 15.32 7.14 13.77
CA GLY A 85 16.14 6.04 13.23
C GLY A 85 16.47 6.23 11.75
N MET A 86 15.46 6.52 10.94
CA MET A 86 15.67 6.73 9.51
C MET A 86 16.51 7.98 9.22
N THR A 87 16.36 9.06 9.99
CA THR A 87 17.22 10.26 9.84
C THR A 87 18.69 9.88 10.07
N LYS A 88 18.99 9.09 11.11
CA LYS A 88 20.36 8.63 11.38
C LYS A 88 20.93 7.76 10.28
N LEU A 89 20.12 6.87 9.71
CA LEU A 89 20.53 6.08 8.55
C LEU A 89 20.82 6.94 7.33
N VAL A 90 19.91 7.87 7.00
CA VAL A 90 20.09 8.78 5.85
C VAL A 90 21.31 9.68 6.03
N GLU A 91 21.57 10.21 7.22
CA GLU A 91 22.79 10.99 7.52
C GLU A 91 24.06 10.17 7.31
N LYS A 92 24.03 8.87 7.68
CA LYS A 92 25.19 7.98 7.57
C LYS A 92 25.46 7.48 6.15
N TYR A 93 24.40 7.06 5.45
CA TYR A 93 24.53 6.34 4.18
C TYR A 93 24.21 7.18 2.93
N GLN A 94 23.61 8.34 3.10
CA GLN A 94 23.31 9.31 2.05
C GLN A 94 22.65 8.69 0.80
N PRO A 95 21.44 8.10 0.91
CA PRO A 95 20.76 7.54 -0.25
C PRO A 95 20.38 8.62 -1.27
N SER A 96 20.42 8.29 -2.56
CA SER A 96 19.99 9.21 -3.63
C SER A 96 18.48 9.31 -3.73
N ILE A 97 17.78 8.19 -3.52
CA ILE A 97 16.32 8.06 -3.64
C ILE A 97 15.81 7.27 -2.44
N LEU A 98 14.64 7.65 -1.91
CA LEU A 98 13.93 6.90 -0.88
C LEU A 98 12.46 6.73 -1.26
N MET A 99 12.06 5.48 -1.50
CA MET A 99 10.69 5.07 -1.81
C MET A 99 10.00 4.54 -0.54
N ILE A 100 8.76 4.97 -0.32
CA ILE A 100 7.94 4.60 0.83
C ILE A 100 6.56 4.18 0.31
N GLY A 101 5.93 3.15 0.87
CA GLY A 101 4.53 2.81 0.56
C GLY A 101 3.57 3.91 1.06
N ALA A 102 2.56 4.28 0.27
CA ALA A 102 1.53 5.24 0.68
C ALA A 102 0.45 4.60 1.56
N THR A 103 0.85 3.78 2.52
CA THR A 103 0.02 3.23 3.60
C THR A 103 -0.35 4.32 4.61
N ILE A 104 -1.14 3.99 5.63
CA ILE A 104 -1.42 4.90 6.75
C ILE A 104 -0.10 5.31 7.43
N ILE A 105 0.80 4.33 7.67
CA ILE A 105 2.12 4.58 8.26
C ILE A 105 2.98 5.44 7.34
N GLY A 106 3.10 5.07 6.06
CA GLY A 106 3.94 5.81 5.12
C GLY A 106 3.48 7.24 4.86
N ARG A 107 2.17 7.50 4.92
CA ARG A 107 1.59 8.85 4.80
C ARG A 107 1.82 9.72 6.04
N ASP A 108 2.01 9.14 7.21
CA ASP A 108 2.41 9.84 8.43
C ASP A 108 3.93 10.01 8.50
N PHE A 109 4.67 8.94 8.26
CA PHE A 109 6.13 8.88 8.38
C PHE A 109 6.86 9.70 7.32
N GLY A 110 6.51 9.52 6.03
CA GLY A 110 7.22 10.11 4.91
C GLY A 110 7.31 11.64 4.96
N PRO A 111 6.19 12.37 5.14
CA PRO A 111 6.21 13.83 5.25
C PRO A 111 7.02 14.34 6.43
N ARG A 112 6.95 13.66 7.58
CA ARG A 112 7.72 14.03 8.77
C ARG A 112 9.21 13.84 8.54
N LEU A 113 9.60 12.72 7.92
CA LEU A 113 10.99 12.45 7.57
C LEU A 113 11.52 13.47 6.57
N SER A 114 10.78 13.77 5.49
CA SER A 114 11.21 14.74 4.48
C SER A 114 11.43 16.14 5.07
N CYS A 115 10.53 16.56 5.96
CA CYS A 115 10.67 17.82 6.71
C CYS A 115 11.94 17.81 7.58
N ARG A 116 12.23 16.73 8.28
CA ARG A 116 13.44 16.58 9.11
C ARG A 116 14.71 16.63 8.27
N LEU A 117 14.71 16.00 7.11
CA LEU A 117 15.84 15.98 6.16
C LEU A 117 15.93 17.25 5.30
N LYS A 118 14.93 18.14 5.39
CA LYS A 118 14.82 19.37 4.58
C LYS A 118 14.84 19.08 3.07
N THR A 119 14.14 18.03 2.67
CA THR A 119 13.97 17.62 1.26
C THR A 119 12.51 17.62 0.85
N GLY A 120 12.23 17.51 -0.47
CA GLY A 120 10.89 17.38 -1.01
C GLY A 120 10.37 15.95 -0.89
N LEU A 121 9.03 15.80 -0.86
CA LEU A 121 8.36 14.51 -0.95
C LEU A 121 7.15 14.62 -1.88
N THR A 122 7.06 13.71 -2.87
CA THR A 122 5.88 13.57 -3.70
C THR A 122 4.98 12.46 -3.15
N ALA A 123 3.73 12.77 -2.87
CA ALA A 123 2.82 11.85 -2.21
C ALA A 123 1.91 11.12 -3.20
N ASP A 124 1.64 9.82 -2.93
CA ASP A 124 0.63 9.00 -3.59
C ASP A 124 0.90 8.79 -5.10
N CYS A 125 2.15 8.49 -5.42
CA CYS A 125 2.60 8.28 -6.79
C CYS A 125 2.04 6.99 -7.37
N THR A 126 1.79 7.01 -8.69
CA THR A 126 1.28 5.86 -9.46
C THR A 126 2.18 5.48 -10.64
N SER A 127 3.20 6.28 -10.94
CA SER A 127 4.22 5.94 -11.93
C SER A 127 5.56 6.56 -11.51
N LEU A 128 6.62 5.88 -11.84
CA LEU A 128 8.00 6.20 -11.47
C LEU A 128 8.88 6.10 -12.72
N ALA A 129 9.75 7.05 -12.90
CA ALA A 129 10.77 7.02 -13.95
C ALA A 129 12.05 7.71 -13.44
N VAL A 130 13.21 7.30 -13.92
CA VAL A 130 14.47 7.96 -13.61
C VAL A 130 15.17 8.35 -14.91
N ASP A 131 15.72 9.55 -14.91
CA ASP A 131 16.64 9.98 -15.96
C ASP A 131 18.04 9.43 -15.61
N ALA A 132 18.52 8.50 -16.43
CA ALA A 132 19.79 7.80 -16.17
C ALA A 132 21.03 8.73 -16.29
N GLU A 133 20.95 9.84 -17.02
CA GLU A 133 22.05 10.79 -17.18
C GLU A 133 22.15 11.72 -15.98
N THR A 134 21.04 12.20 -15.49
CA THR A 134 20.99 13.19 -14.40
C THR A 134 20.75 12.56 -13.02
N GLY A 135 20.27 11.32 -12.96
CA GLY A 135 19.84 10.67 -11.72
C GLY A 135 18.58 11.29 -11.09
N ILE A 136 17.84 12.10 -11.86
CA ILE A 136 16.64 12.76 -11.36
C ILE A 136 15.44 11.83 -11.50
N MET A 137 14.72 11.68 -10.38
CA MET A 137 13.53 10.85 -10.29
C MET A 137 12.28 11.64 -10.64
N GLY A 138 11.52 11.16 -11.63
CA GLY A 138 10.18 11.64 -11.97
C GLY A 138 9.12 10.87 -11.18
N TRP A 139 8.45 11.57 -10.27
CA TRP A 139 7.38 11.06 -9.44
C TRP A 139 6.04 11.47 -10.01
N THR A 140 5.32 10.55 -10.66
CA THR A 140 4.05 10.86 -11.31
C THR A 140 2.88 10.45 -10.43
N ARG A 141 1.95 11.37 -10.24
CA ARG A 141 0.75 11.17 -9.42
C ARG A 141 -0.51 11.74 -10.10
N PRO A 142 -1.69 11.17 -9.82
CA PRO A 142 -2.95 11.80 -10.21
C PRO A 142 -3.17 13.11 -9.46
N ALA A 143 -3.69 14.11 -10.17
CA ALA A 143 -4.09 15.39 -9.63
C ALA A 143 -5.54 15.70 -10.05
N PHE A 144 -6.20 16.64 -9.35
CA PHE A 144 -7.56 17.10 -9.67
C PHE A 144 -8.57 15.97 -9.91
N GLY A 145 -8.62 15.00 -8.98
CA GLY A 145 -9.56 13.86 -9.06
C GLY A 145 -9.19 12.80 -10.09
N GLY A 146 -7.94 12.79 -10.57
CA GLY A 146 -7.44 11.80 -11.53
C GLY A 146 -7.50 12.25 -13.00
N ASN A 147 -8.05 13.42 -13.27
CA ASN A 147 -8.16 13.93 -14.66
C ASN A 147 -6.83 14.43 -15.24
N LEU A 148 -5.85 14.70 -14.41
CA LEU A 148 -4.51 15.12 -14.79
C LEU A 148 -3.46 14.26 -14.08
N MET A 149 -2.36 14.02 -14.77
CA MET A 149 -1.17 13.41 -14.19
C MET A 149 -0.09 14.47 -14.03
N ALA A 150 0.45 14.61 -12.82
CA ALA A 150 1.52 15.53 -12.51
C ALA A 150 2.80 14.75 -12.23
N THR A 151 3.87 15.03 -12.97
CA THR A 151 5.21 14.50 -12.71
C THR A 151 6.02 15.56 -11.97
N ILE A 152 6.46 15.23 -10.78
CA ILE A 152 7.21 16.13 -9.89
C ILE A 152 8.64 15.62 -9.79
N MET A 153 9.60 16.53 -9.86
CA MET A 153 11.03 16.25 -9.75
C MET A 153 11.63 17.05 -8.59
N CYS A 154 12.60 16.45 -7.89
CA CYS A 154 13.31 17.07 -6.79
C CYS A 154 14.80 17.22 -7.16
N GLU A 155 15.14 18.29 -7.85
CA GLU A 155 16.48 18.50 -8.43
C GLU A 155 17.52 18.94 -7.40
N ASN A 156 17.09 19.71 -6.38
CA ASN A 156 17.99 20.51 -5.55
C ASN A 156 18.24 19.94 -4.15
N THR A 157 17.65 18.83 -3.78
CA THR A 157 17.82 18.18 -2.47
C THR A 157 17.89 16.66 -2.58
N ARG A 158 18.46 16.02 -1.55
CA ARG A 158 18.56 14.55 -1.43
C ARG A 158 18.22 14.12 0.00
N PRO A 159 17.72 12.87 0.18
CA PRO A 159 17.25 11.98 -0.89
C PRO A 159 16.06 12.56 -1.64
N GLN A 160 15.85 12.13 -2.89
CA GLN A 160 14.58 12.35 -3.60
C GLN A 160 13.56 11.40 -3.00
N MET A 161 12.46 11.91 -2.48
CA MET A 161 11.49 11.10 -1.74
C MET A 161 10.12 11.07 -2.39
N GLY A 162 9.49 9.91 -2.34
CA GLY A 162 8.09 9.77 -2.72
C GLY A 162 7.39 8.66 -1.96
N THR A 163 6.08 8.84 -1.73
CA THR A 163 5.22 7.74 -1.33
C THR A 163 4.49 7.19 -2.54
N VAL A 164 4.40 5.87 -2.65
CA VAL A 164 3.82 5.17 -3.80
C VAL A 164 2.57 4.42 -3.38
N ARG A 165 1.51 4.56 -4.16
CA ARG A 165 0.22 3.94 -3.88
C ARG A 165 0.35 2.41 -3.88
N PRO A 166 -0.15 1.70 -2.84
CA PRO A 166 -0.20 0.24 -2.83
C PRO A 166 -0.96 -0.32 -4.04
N GLY A 167 -0.53 -1.49 -4.54
CA GLY A 167 -1.17 -2.18 -5.65
C GLY A 167 -0.90 -1.59 -7.04
N VAL A 168 -0.15 -0.50 -7.16
CA VAL A 168 0.23 0.08 -8.47
C VAL A 168 1.28 -0.77 -9.16
N PHE A 169 2.21 -1.31 -8.40
CA PHE A 169 3.25 -2.21 -8.91
C PHE A 169 2.97 -3.63 -8.45
N LYS A 170 3.10 -4.60 -9.37
CA LYS A 170 2.92 -6.02 -9.04
C LYS A 170 4.19 -6.56 -8.40
N LYS A 171 4.03 -7.36 -7.34
CA LYS A 171 5.14 -8.12 -6.77
C LYS A 171 5.69 -9.10 -7.81
N THR A 172 7.01 -9.26 -7.84
CA THR A 172 7.64 -10.39 -8.54
C THR A 172 7.35 -11.70 -7.82
N ALA A 173 7.57 -12.84 -8.47
CA ALA A 173 7.64 -14.10 -7.75
C ALA A 173 8.88 -14.10 -6.83
N PRO A 174 8.76 -14.54 -5.56
CA PRO A 174 9.91 -14.59 -4.66
C PRO A 174 10.93 -15.65 -5.11
N ASP A 175 12.19 -15.27 -5.17
CA ASP A 175 13.31 -16.18 -5.39
C ASP A 175 14.02 -16.45 -4.05
N ASN A 176 13.65 -17.53 -3.41
CA ASN A 176 14.21 -17.94 -2.11
C ASN A 176 15.68 -18.46 -2.22
N THR A 177 16.26 -18.52 -3.41
CA THR A 177 17.67 -18.86 -3.59
C THR A 177 18.60 -17.65 -3.56
N ARG A 178 18.02 -16.44 -3.65
CA ARG A 178 18.80 -15.20 -3.58
C ARG A 178 19.47 -15.02 -2.23
N THR A 179 20.66 -14.45 -2.29
CA THR A 179 21.41 -13.98 -1.12
C THR A 179 21.75 -12.51 -1.32
N ALA A 180 21.76 -11.74 -0.25
CA ALA A 180 22.19 -10.35 -0.25
C ALA A 180 22.92 -10.03 1.06
N GLU A 181 23.72 -8.98 1.05
CA GLU A 181 24.37 -8.47 2.25
C GLU A 181 23.32 -7.84 3.19
N VAL A 182 23.32 -8.26 4.44
CA VAL A 182 22.50 -7.67 5.51
C VAL A 182 23.40 -6.88 6.45
N ILE A 183 23.22 -5.56 6.47
CA ILE A 183 23.92 -4.66 7.40
C ILE A 183 23.02 -4.46 8.62
N LYS A 184 23.44 -4.98 9.75
CA LYS A 184 22.77 -4.75 11.04
C LYS A 184 23.27 -3.46 11.67
N GLU A 185 22.35 -2.52 11.92
CA GLU A 185 22.64 -1.25 12.57
C GLU A 185 22.01 -1.20 13.95
N SER A 186 22.68 -0.54 14.88
CA SER A 186 22.16 -0.26 16.21
C SER A 186 21.90 1.24 16.34
N ILE A 187 20.64 1.61 16.42
CA ILE A 187 20.20 3.01 16.57
C ILE A 187 19.16 3.07 17.71
N PRO A 188 19.64 3.03 18.97
CA PRO A 188 18.75 3.15 20.12
C PRO A 188 18.11 4.55 20.12
N VAL A 189 16.80 4.59 20.39
CA VAL A 189 16.05 5.83 20.44
C VAL A 189 16.16 6.43 21.84
N PRO A 190 16.67 7.67 22.00
CA PRO A 190 16.72 8.34 23.29
C PRO A 190 15.31 8.53 23.87
N ALA A 191 15.16 8.36 25.18
CA ALA A 191 13.87 8.39 25.86
C ALA A 191 13.13 9.73 25.72
N ASP A 192 13.83 10.83 25.51
CA ASP A 192 13.29 12.17 25.31
C ASP A 192 12.76 12.41 23.88
N VAL A 193 13.05 11.53 22.94
CA VAL A 193 12.58 11.61 21.55
C VAL A 193 11.12 11.17 21.47
N ILE A 194 10.73 10.13 22.22
CA ILE A 194 9.38 9.56 22.17
C ILE A 194 8.50 10.22 23.23
N ARG A 195 7.49 10.97 22.79
CA ARG A 195 6.57 11.73 23.67
C ARG A 195 5.22 11.05 23.87
N THR A 196 4.99 9.94 23.20
CA THR A 196 3.76 9.16 23.27
C THR A 196 4.04 7.79 23.87
N THR A 197 3.05 7.21 24.55
CA THR A 197 3.14 5.85 25.08
C THR A 197 2.01 5.02 24.50
N LEU A 198 2.35 3.86 23.94
CA LEU A 198 1.35 2.88 23.54
C LEU A 198 0.72 2.29 24.81
N ILE A 199 -0.58 2.50 25.00
CA ILE A 199 -1.31 1.97 26.16
C ILE A 199 -1.81 0.56 25.86
N GLU A 200 -2.38 0.37 24.65
CA GLU A 200 -2.98 -0.91 24.26
C GLU A 200 -2.95 -1.03 22.73
N SER A 201 -2.70 -2.24 22.25
CA SER A 201 -2.86 -2.61 20.84
C SER A 201 -3.92 -3.69 20.73
N ILE A 202 -5.08 -3.35 20.20
CA ILE A 202 -6.19 -4.29 20.00
C ILE A 202 -6.09 -4.82 18.57
N ARG A 203 -5.81 -6.13 18.46
CA ARG A 203 -5.90 -6.85 17.18
C ARG A 203 -7.21 -7.63 17.17
N GLU A 204 -8.05 -7.39 16.21
CA GLU A 204 -9.21 -8.26 15.97
C GLU A 204 -8.69 -9.67 15.67
N ALA A 205 -9.37 -10.70 16.23
CA ALA A 205 -8.92 -12.08 16.11
C ALA A 205 -8.66 -12.46 14.66
N ALA A 206 -7.41 -12.79 14.37
CA ALA A 206 -6.90 -13.00 13.00
C ALA A 206 -7.50 -14.23 12.27
N ALA A 207 -8.39 -14.98 12.92
CA ALA A 207 -8.92 -16.24 12.39
C ALA A 207 -9.89 -16.10 11.20
N GLU A 208 -10.40 -14.88 10.92
CA GLU A 208 -11.39 -14.66 9.86
C GLU A 208 -11.03 -13.54 8.86
N MET A 209 -9.90 -12.86 9.02
CA MET A 209 -9.56 -11.72 8.19
C MET A 209 -8.56 -12.06 7.10
N VAL A 210 -9.05 -12.38 5.92
CA VAL A 210 -8.27 -12.18 4.70
C VAL A 210 -7.92 -10.69 4.63
N LYS A 211 -6.63 -10.35 4.65
CA LYS A 211 -6.20 -8.95 4.49
C LYS A 211 -6.70 -8.49 3.13
N LEU A 212 -7.54 -7.45 3.11
CA LEU A 212 -8.13 -6.94 1.86
C LEU A 212 -7.05 -6.57 0.84
N GLU A 213 -5.92 -6.06 1.32
CA GLU A 213 -4.81 -5.63 0.48
C GLU A 213 -4.16 -6.78 -0.28
N ASP A 214 -4.23 -8.00 0.25
CA ASP A 214 -3.63 -9.20 -0.34
C ASP A 214 -4.67 -10.09 -1.06
N ALA A 215 -5.95 -9.71 -1.05
CA ALA A 215 -7.02 -10.50 -1.64
C ALA A 215 -7.02 -10.42 -3.17
N GLU A 216 -7.07 -11.57 -3.83
CA GLU A 216 -7.19 -11.65 -5.30
C GLU A 216 -8.60 -11.28 -5.81
N ILE A 217 -9.63 -11.50 -4.99
CA ILE A 217 -11.01 -11.21 -5.32
C ILE A 217 -11.65 -10.46 -4.15
N ILE A 218 -12.32 -9.35 -4.43
CA ILE A 218 -13.05 -8.58 -3.43
C ILE A 218 -14.49 -8.36 -3.89
N VAL A 219 -15.44 -8.71 -3.02
CA VAL A 219 -16.84 -8.33 -3.19
C VAL A 219 -17.18 -7.25 -2.17
N SER A 220 -17.53 -6.07 -2.66
CA SER A 220 -17.70 -4.88 -1.81
C SER A 220 -19.13 -4.38 -1.79
N GLY A 221 -19.65 -4.15 -0.57
CA GLY A 221 -21.00 -3.66 -0.35
C GLY A 221 -21.06 -2.16 -0.06
N GLY A 222 -22.02 -1.47 -0.69
CA GLY A 222 -22.26 -0.05 -0.47
C GLY A 222 -23.57 0.25 0.25
N ARG A 223 -23.87 1.56 0.34
CA ARG A 223 -25.12 2.04 0.94
C ARG A 223 -26.38 1.52 0.24
N GLY A 224 -26.27 1.06 -1.01
CA GLY A 224 -27.35 0.41 -1.75
C GLY A 224 -27.86 -0.88 -1.12
N LEU A 225 -27.12 -1.51 -0.21
CA LEU A 225 -27.57 -2.64 0.61
C LEU A 225 -28.71 -2.28 1.59
N GLY A 226 -28.84 -1.01 1.98
CA GLY A 226 -29.91 -0.50 2.82
C GLY A 226 -29.82 -0.81 4.31
N LYS A 227 -29.24 -1.96 4.73
CA LYS A 227 -29.09 -2.38 6.13
C LYS A 227 -27.96 -3.41 6.32
N ALA A 228 -27.53 -3.59 7.59
CA ALA A 228 -26.42 -4.48 7.95
C ALA A 228 -26.65 -5.96 7.57
N GLU A 229 -27.87 -6.47 7.79
CA GLU A 229 -28.18 -7.89 7.53
C GLU A 229 -27.98 -8.26 6.06
N ASN A 230 -28.14 -7.31 5.15
CA ASN A 230 -27.98 -7.53 3.72
C ASN A 230 -26.51 -7.72 3.28
N PHE A 231 -25.54 -7.51 4.17
CA PHE A 231 -24.16 -7.94 3.92
C PHE A 231 -24.03 -9.47 3.77
N SER A 232 -25.06 -10.26 4.18
CA SER A 232 -25.10 -11.70 3.88
C SER A 232 -24.95 -11.99 2.39
N TYR A 233 -25.62 -11.23 1.50
CA TYR A 233 -25.50 -11.39 0.05
C TYR A 233 -24.05 -11.16 -0.45
N ILE A 234 -23.36 -10.21 0.15
CA ILE A 234 -21.96 -9.92 -0.19
C ILE A 234 -21.06 -11.07 0.26
N ARG A 235 -21.24 -11.55 1.50
CA ARG A 235 -20.50 -12.69 2.05
C ARG A 235 -20.71 -13.94 1.23
N ASP A 236 -21.97 -14.27 0.91
CA ASP A 236 -22.32 -15.47 0.13
C ASP A 236 -21.62 -15.49 -1.25
N LEU A 237 -21.54 -14.34 -1.91
CA LEU A 237 -20.83 -14.22 -3.19
C LEU A 237 -19.32 -14.26 -3.00
N ALA A 238 -18.78 -13.57 -2.00
CA ALA A 238 -17.36 -13.59 -1.67
C ALA A 238 -16.90 -15.03 -1.36
N ASP A 239 -17.63 -15.75 -0.51
CA ASP A 239 -17.35 -17.15 -0.14
C ASP A 239 -17.39 -18.06 -1.38
N ALA A 240 -18.41 -17.90 -2.23
CA ALA A 240 -18.51 -18.68 -3.47
C ALA A 240 -17.31 -18.44 -4.40
N LEU A 241 -16.79 -17.22 -4.46
CA LEU A 241 -15.63 -16.84 -5.24
C LEU A 241 -14.29 -17.20 -4.56
N GLY A 242 -14.28 -17.41 -3.24
CA GLY A 242 -13.06 -17.52 -2.43
C GLY A 242 -12.39 -16.18 -2.23
N GLY A 243 -13.16 -15.10 -2.18
CA GLY A 243 -12.71 -13.72 -2.07
C GLY A 243 -12.96 -13.10 -0.70
N ALA A 244 -12.52 -11.86 -0.53
CA ALA A 244 -12.70 -11.06 0.66
C ALA A 244 -13.91 -10.13 0.55
N VAL A 245 -14.47 -9.74 1.72
CA VAL A 245 -15.57 -8.79 1.82
C VAL A 245 -15.06 -7.40 2.05
N GLY A 246 -15.35 -6.48 1.11
CA GLY A 246 -15.08 -5.06 1.24
C GLY A 246 -16.34 -4.24 1.52
N ALA A 247 -16.16 -2.96 1.83
CA ALA A 247 -17.28 -2.04 2.05
C ALA A 247 -16.93 -0.60 1.66
N SER A 248 -17.95 0.16 1.29
CA SER A 248 -17.81 1.60 1.15
C SER A 248 -17.79 2.29 2.52
N ARG A 249 -17.16 3.47 2.62
CA ARG A 249 -17.18 4.29 3.84
C ARG A 249 -18.60 4.51 4.37
N ALA A 250 -19.58 4.76 3.50
CA ALA A 250 -20.96 5.00 3.91
C ALA A 250 -21.61 3.80 4.61
N ALA A 251 -21.20 2.57 4.28
CA ALA A 251 -21.68 1.37 4.97
C ALA A 251 -21.00 1.18 6.33
N VAL A 252 -19.71 1.53 6.43
CA VAL A 252 -18.94 1.53 7.69
C VAL A 252 -19.44 2.61 8.64
N ASP A 253 -19.60 3.85 8.16
CA ASP A 253 -20.11 4.97 8.96
C ASP A 253 -21.56 4.69 9.49
N ALA A 254 -22.34 3.89 8.77
CA ALA A 254 -23.65 3.40 9.21
C ALA A 254 -23.59 2.25 10.23
N GLY A 255 -22.40 1.76 10.59
CA GLY A 255 -22.20 0.68 11.54
C GLY A 255 -22.60 -0.71 11.02
N TRP A 256 -22.70 -0.90 9.70
CA TRP A 256 -23.12 -2.18 9.11
C TRP A 256 -22.00 -3.21 9.05
N ILE A 257 -20.76 -2.75 9.01
CA ILE A 257 -19.57 -3.58 8.95
C ILE A 257 -18.39 -2.83 9.56
N PRO A 258 -17.42 -3.53 10.21
CA PRO A 258 -16.24 -2.90 10.82
C PRO A 258 -15.37 -2.13 9.82
N HIS A 259 -14.65 -1.12 10.34
CA HIS A 259 -13.77 -0.23 9.54
C HIS A 259 -12.68 -0.99 8.77
N VAL A 260 -12.22 -2.12 9.25
CA VAL A 260 -11.20 -2.97 8.59
C VAL A 260 -11.59 -3.44 7.20
N HIS A 261 -12.90 -3.44 6.87
CA HIS A 261 -13.43 -3.74 5.55
C HIS A 261 -13.53 -2.52 4.64
N GLN A 262 -13.22 -1.32 5.13
CA GLN A 262 -13.40 -0.10 4.35
C GLN A 262 -12.38 -0.02 3.20
N VAL A 263 -12.92 0.08 1.97
CA VAL A 263 -12.14 0.37 0.77
C VAL A 263 -12.29 1.84 0.38
N GLY A 264 -11.18 2.51 0.11
CA GLY A 264 -11.18 3.92 -0.30
C GLY A 264 -9.98 4.69 0.23
N GLN A 265 -9.93 5.99 -0.06
CA GLN A 265 -8.84 6.89 0.29
C GLN A 265 -8.52 6.94 1.80
N THR A 266 -9.55 6.79 2.66
CA THR A 266 -9.42 6.79 4.13
C THR A 266 -9.53 5.39 4.75
N GLY A 267 -9.56 4.37 3.93
CA GLY A 267 -9.56 2.96 4.32
C GLY A 267 -8.40 2.22 3.65
N LYS A 268 -8.68 0.99 3.24
CA LYS A 268 -7.73 0.14 2.53
C LYS A 268 -7.67 0.52 1.06
N THR A 269 -6.45 0.55 0.49
CA THR A 269 -6.25 0.59 -0.95
C THR A 269 -5.97 -0.82 -1.43
N VAL A 270 -6.72 -1.27 -2.42
CA VAL A 270 -6.70 -2.65 -2.92
C VAL A 270 -6.53 -2.69 -4.44
N ALA A 271 -5.92 -3.74 -4.95
CA ALA A 271 -5.74 -3.98 -6.38
C ALA A 271 -5.93 -5.49 -6.68
N PRO A 272 -7.15 -6.04 -6.43
CA PRO A 272 -7.44 -7.43 -6.72
C PRO A 272 -7.51 -7.69 -8.23
N LYS A 273 -7.43 -8.97 -8.61
CA LYS A 273 -7.73 -9.42 -9.98
C LYS A 273 -9.20 -9.15 -10.34
N LEU A 274 -10.11 -9.22 -9.35
CA LEU A 274 -11.53 -8.97 -9.54
C LEU A 274 -12.11 -8.17 -8.37
N TYR A 275 -12.69 -7.02 -8.67
CA TYR A 275 -13.43 -6.20 -7.72
C TYR A 275 -14.89 -6.10 -8.11
N ILE A 276 -15.81 -6.55 -7.25
CA ILE A 276 -17.25 -6.48 -7.49
C ILE A 276 -17.86 -5.41 -6.58
N ALA A 277 -18.31 -4.29 -7.15
CA ALA A 277 -18.92 -3.18 -6.44
C ALA A 277 -20.45 -3.31 -6.43
N CYS A 278 -21.04 -3.64 -5.28
CA CYS A 278 -22.46 -3.89 -5.13
C CYS A 278 -23.16 -2.73 -4.41
N GLY A 279 -24.01 -1.98 -5.10
CA GLY A 279 -24.73 -0.84 -4.53
C GLY A 279 -23.83 0.30 -4.05
N ILE A 280 -22.69 0.46 -4.69
CA ILE A 280 -21.71 1.53 -4.45
C ILE A 280 -21.87 2.60 -5.52
N SER A 281 -21.99 3.87 -5.12
CA SER A 281 -22.15 4.98 -6.07
C SER A 281 -20.88 5.29 -6.87
N GLY A 282 -19.70 5.01 -6.32
CA GLY A 282 -18.45 5.33 -7.00
C GLY A 282 -17.95 6.76 -6.76
N ALA A 283 -18.07 7.26 -5.54
CA ALA A 283 -17.42 8.52 -5.16
C ALA A 283 -15.89 8.42 -5.40
N ILE A 284 -15.26 9.55 -5.79
CA ILE A 284 -13.82 9.62 -6.12
C ILE A 284 -12.95 9.01 -5.00
N GLN A 285 -13.34 9.22 -3.74
CA GLN A 285 -12.62 8.68 -2.58
C GLN A 285 -12.70 7.14 -2.50
N HIS A 286 -13.80 6.53 -2.97
CA HIS A 286 -13.90 5.07 -3.06
C HIS A 286 -13.08 4.55 -4.24
N GLN A 287 -13.24 5.20 -5.42
CA GLN A 287 -12.48 4.85 -6.61
C GLN A 287 -10.97 4.87 -6.36
N ALA A 288 -10.46 5.87 -5.61
CA ALA A 288 -9.05 5.98 -5.26
C ALA A 288 -8.50 4.74 -4.51
N GLY A 289 -9.38 3.98 -3.85
CA GLY A 289 -8.99 2.77 -3.12
C GLY A 289 -9.11 1.47 -3.91
N MET A 290 -9.67 1.47 -5.14
CA MET A 290 -9.91 0.21 -5.86
C MET A 290 -9.68 0.29 -7.39
N SER A 291 -9.40 1.46 -7.92
CA SER A 291 -9.17 1.65 -9.37
C SER A 291 -7.95 0.92 -9.92
N GLY A 292 -7.07 0.39 -9.07
CA GLY A 292 -5.96 -0.48 -9.46
C GLY A 292 -6.33 -1.94 -9.71
N SER A 293 -7.62 -2.31 -9.57
CA SER A 293 -8.09 -3.67 -9.82
C SER A 293 -7.95 -4.07 -11.29
N ASP A 294 -7.59 -5.32 -11.58
CA ASP A 294 -7.43 -5.80 -12.96
C ASP A 294 -8.79 -5.87 -13.70
N CYS A 295 -9.88 -6.14 -12.97
CA CYS A 295 -11.25 -6.18 -13.50
C CYS A 295 -12.23 -5.63 -12.47
N ILE A 296 -13.08 -4.69 -12.88
CA ILE A 296 -14.10 -4.07 -12.03
C ILE A 296 -15.48 -4.40 -12.58
N VAL A 297 -16.31 -5.03 -11.74
CA VAL A 297 -17.72 -5.30 -12.01
C VAL A 297 -18.57 -4.42 -11.12
N ALA A 298 -19.46 -3.62 -11.69
CA ALA A 298 -20.36 -2.74 -10.94
C ALA A 298 -21.82 -3.21 -11.04
N ILE A 299 -22.51 -3.27 -9.90
CA ILE A 299 -23.94 -3.57 -9.81
C ILE A 299 -24.62 -2.41 -9.09
N ASN A 300 -25.43 -1.66 -9.80
CA ASN A 300 -26.16 -0.52 -9.25
C ASN A 300 -27.53 -0.37 -9.96
N LYS A 301 -28.54 0.08 -9.22
CA LYS A 301 -29.85 0.38 -9.79
C LYS A 301 -29.87 1.73 -10.54
N ASP A 302 -28.97 2.64 -10.20
CA ASP A 302 -28.82 3.95 -10.82
C ASP A 302 -27.89 3.83 -12.03
N PRO A 303 -28.40 3.98 -13.27
CA PRO A 303 -27.58 3.87 -14.48
C PRO A 303 -26.52 4.99 -14.60
N ASP A 304 -26.71 6.11 -13.91
CA ASP A 304 -25.82 7.26 -13.94
C ASP A 304 -24.81 7.25 -12.78
N ALA A 305 -24.75 6.16 -12.01
CA ALA A 305 -23.81 6.03 -10.89
C ALA A 305 -22.36 6.14 -11.40
N PRO A 306 -21.52 7.03 -10.81
CA PRO A 306 -20.13 7.24 -11.25
C PRO A 306 -19.27 5.98 -11.26
N ILE A 307 -19.65 4.92 -10.53
CA ILE A 307 -18.92 3.65 -10.52
C ILE A 307 -18.86 3.02 -11.91
N PHE A 308 -19.87 3.23 -12.76
CA PHE A 308 -19.90 2.68 -14.11
C PHE A 308 -18.86 3.32 -15.05
N SER A 309 -18.37 4.51 -14.74
CA SER A 309 -17.33 5.17 -15.57
C SER A 309 -15.98 4.47 -15.49
N ILE A 310 -15.73 3.65 -14.48
CA ILE A 310 -14.49 2.90 -14.27
C ILE A 310 -14.69 1.38 -14.28
N ALA A 311 -15.92 0.92 -14.44
CA ALA A 311 -16.24 -0.51 -14.47
C ALA A 311 -15.99 -1.11 -15.85
N ASP A 312 -15.34 -2.28 -15.90
CA ASP A 312 -15.20 -3.08 -17.12
C ASP A 312 -16.53 -3.73 -17.51
N TYR A 313 -17.30 -4.11 -16.50
CA TYR A 313 -18.64 -4.69 -16.66
C TYR A 313 -19.63 -4.02 -15.71
N GLY A 314 -20.77 -3.59 -16.27
CA GLY A 314 -21.84 -2.94 -15.53
C GLY A 314 -23.15 -3.70 -15.60
N ILE A 315 -23.81 -3.89 -14.47
CA ILE A 315 -25.17 -4.44 -14.39
C ILE A 315 -26.05 -3.36 -13.77
N VAL A 316 -26.95 -2.78 -14.59
CA VAL A 316 -27.98 -1.86 -14.10
C VAL A 316 -29.16 -2.68 -13.63
N GLY A 317 -29.35 -2.78 -12.30
CA GLY A 317 -30.41 -3.63 -11.75
C GLY A 317 -30.44 -3.66 -10.23
N ASP A 318 -31.43 -4.36 -9.70
CA ASP A 318 -31.55 -4.60 -8.27
C ASP A 318 -30.57 -5.68 -7.82
N LEU A 319 -29.61 -5.28 -6.98
CA LEU A 319 -28.58 -6.18 -6.44
C LEU A 319 -29.17 -7.39 -5.70
N PHE A 320 -30.35 -7.24 -5.10
CA PHE A 320 -31.01 -8.36 -4.41
C PHE A 320 -31.58 -9.44 -5.36
N GLN A 321 -31.75 -9.10 -6.63
CA GLN A 321 -32.08 -10.08 -7.68
C GLN A 321 -30.80 -10.63 -8.35
N VAL A 322 -29.82 -9.78 -8.57
CA VAL A 322 -28.56 -10.12 -9.28
C VAL A 322 -27.66 -11.02 -8.44
N LEU A 323 -27.39 -10.66 -7.18
CA LEU A 323 -26.40 -11.36 -6.35
C LEU A 323 -26.74 -12.85 -6.09
N PRO A 324 -27.98 -13.22 -5.79
CA PRO A 324 -28.32 -14.66 -5.62
C PRO A 324 -28.09 -15.48 -6.89
N VAL A 325 -28.42 -14.92 -8.06
CA VAL A 325 -28.21 -15.58 -9.36
C VAL A 325 -26.72 -15.73 -9.64
N MET A 326 -25.93 -14.67 -9.47
CA MET A 326 -24.47 -14.72 -9.62
C MET A 326 -23.84 -15.76 -8.69
N THR A 327 -24.25 -15.78 -7.41
CA THR A 327 -23.74 -16.74 -6.43
C THR A 327 -24.05 -18.18 -6.84
N ALA A 328 -25.26 -18.43 -7.33
CA ALA A 328 -25.66 -19.76 -7.80
C ALA A 328 -24.85 -20.22 -9.02
N GLU A 329 -24.66 -19.32 -9.99
CA GLU A 329 -23.87 -19.66 -11.20
C GLU A 329 -22.38 -19.87 -10.88
N VAL A 330 -21.78 -19.06 -10.00
CA VAL A 330 -20.41 -19.26 -9.55
C VAL A 330 -20.23 -20.62 -8.87
N LYS A 331 -21.17 -21.03 -8.01
CA LYS A 331 -21.15 -22.34 -7.35
C LYS A 331 -21.23 -23.49 -8.36
N LYS A 332 -22.04 -23.36 -9.42
CA LYS A 332 -22.10 -24.37 -10.49
C LYS A 332 -20.80 -24.48 -11.29
N LEU A 333 -20.13 -23.37 -11.54
CA LEU A 333 -18.87 -23.36 -12.30
C LEU A 333 -17.70 -23.99 -11.53
N LYS A 334 -17.79 -24.03 -10.19
CA LYS A 334 -16.76 -24.61 -9.31
C LYS A 334 -17.05 -26.06 -8.88
N SER A 335 -18.27 -26.57 -9.15
CA SER A 335 -18.67 -27.97 -8.91
C SER A 335 -18.29 -28.85 -10.09
#